data_bc59823e5abe06a9afdfd2c74104001b
#
_entry.id   bc59823e5abe06a9afdfd2c74104001b
#
_cell.length_a   1.000
_cell.length_b   1.000
_cell.length_c   1.000
_cell.angle_alpha   90.00
_cell.angle_beta   90.00
_cell.angle_gamma   90.00
#
_symmetry.space_group_name_H-M   'P 1'
#
loop_
_entity.id
_entity.type
_entity.pdbx_description
1 polymer ?
#
loop_
_entity_poly.entity_id
_entity_poly.type
_entity_poly.pdbx_seq_one_letter_code
_entity_poly.pdbx_strand_id
1 'polypeptide(L)'
;MVEVIDWMYNQTMGRPSVRERRRAELLAAFARVMAEHGYAGATIAAVAAEARVAPGLVHHHFADKADLLATLLGDLLARFRRRMHAIEAGADPVAAYGAAAVRLDADADTVAARCWVGVLAEAVREPSLFAQVRRLVDSEIDVIRRRSSYRFSSQDAGAVLAFIIGALVLGAFAPRKTAGFAAPALEKLIAALAARP
;
A
#
# COMPACT_ATOMS: atom_id res chain seq x y z
N MET A 1 -16.12 -9.72 -10.96
CA MET A 1 -15.51 -9.48 -9.62
C MET A 1 -15.12 -8.02 -9.37
N VAL A 2 -15.28 -7.15 -10.34
CA VAL A 2 -15.14 -5.66 -10.19
C VAL A 2 -16.39 -5.04 -9.55
N GLU A 3 -17.57 -5.65 -9.71
CA GLU A 3 -18.86 -5.10 -9.24
C GLU A 3 -19.10 -5.17 -7.72
N VAL A 4 -18.43 -6.09 -7.00
CA VAL A 4 -18.64 -6.25 -5.54
C VAL A 4 -17.91 -5.16 -4.74
N ILE A 5 -16.82 -4.60 -5.28
CA ILE A 5 -16.06 -3.52 -4.64
C ILE A 5 -16.82 -2.20 -4.76
N ASP A 6 -17.53 -2.01 -5.85
CA ASP A 6 -18.33 -0.80 -6.13
C ASP A 6 -19.56 -0.68 -5.20
N TRP A 7 -20.16 -1.83 -4.81
CA TRP A 7 -21.36 -1.86 -3.96
C TRP A 7 -21.09 -1.49 -2.49
N MET A 8 -19.94 -1.92 -1.93
CA MET A 8 -19.58 -1.58 -0.53
C MET A 8 -19.14 -0.12 -0.35
N TYR A 9 -18.63 0.52 -1.40
CA TYR A 9 -18.24 1.93 -1.36
C TYR A 9 -19.44 2.88 -1.39
N ASN A 10 -20.57 2.42 -1.93
CA ASN A 10 -21.76 3.24 -2.18
C ASN A 10 -22.72 3.40 -0.99
N GLN A 11 -22.52 2.69 0.12
CA GLN A 11 -23.50 2.69 1.22
C GLN A 11 -23.22 3.68 2.37
N THR A 12 -22.03 4.27 2.47
CA THR A 12 -21.68 5.15 3.61
C THR A 12 -21.20 6.54 3.23
N MET A 13 -20.95 6.81 1.95
CA MET A 13 -20.64 8.16 1.44
C MET A 13 -21.46 8.40 0.18
N GLY A 14 -22.09 9.55 0.04
CA GLY A 14 -22.85 9.93 -1.13
C GLY A 14 -22.08 9.63 -2.43
N ARG A 15 -22.81 9.30 -3.51
CA ARG A 15 -22.24 8.93 -4.81
C ARG A 15 -21.08 9.88 -5.17
N PRO A 16 -19.86 9.37 -5.43
CA PRO A 16 -18.71 10.22 -5.71
C PRO A 16 -19.01 11.15 -6.89
N SER A 17 -18.60 12.39 -6.76
CA SER A 17 -18.77 13.38 -7.81
C SER A 17 -18.07 12.92 -9.10
N VAL A 18 -18.50 13.44 -10.25
CA VAL A 18 -17.84 13.17 -11.54
C VAL A 18 -16.34 13.52 -11.47
N ARG A 19 -15.99 14.57 -10.74
CA ARG A 19 -14.61 15.01 -10.54
C ARG A 19 -13.79 14.00 -9.73
N GLU A 20 -14.34 13.48 -8.64
CA GLU A 20 -13.68 12.47 -7.80
C GLU A 20 -13.48 11.16 -8.55
N ARG A 21 -14.49 10.71 -9.27
CA ARG A 21 -14.38 9.51 -10.12
C ARG A 21 -13.28 9.67 -11.17
N ARG A 22 -13.25 10.81 -11.87
CA ARG A 22 -12.22 11.08 -12.87
C ARG A 22 -10.82 11.15 -12.25
N ARG A 23 -10.68 11.76 -11.08
CA ARG A 23 -9.41 11.79 -10.35
C ARG A 23 -8.95 10.37 -10.00
N ALA A 24 -9.84 9.50 -9.55
CA ALA A 24 -9.53 8.09 -9.24
C ALA A 24 -9.12 7.30 -10.50
N GLU A 25 -9.80 7.49 -11.63
CA GLU A 25 -9.44 6.86 -12.92
C GLU A 25 -8.03 7.27 -13.38
N LEU A 26 -7.69 8.55 -13.28
CA LEU A 26 -6.35 9.05 -13.62
C LEU A 26 -5.27 8.50 -12.68
N LEU A 27 -5.56 8.42 -11.38
CA LEU A 27 -4.66 7.84 -10.40
C LEU A 27 -4.42 6.34 -10.66
N ALA A 28 -5.46 5.61 -11.02
CA ALA A 28 -5.35 4.20 -11.40
C ALA A 28 -4.52 4.00 -12.68
N ALA A 29 -4.67 4.88 -13.67
CA ALA A 29 -3.84 4.89 -14.87
C ALA A 29 -2.37 5.18 -14.53
N PHE A 30 -2.11 6.19 -13.69
CA PHE A 30 -0.76 6.47 -13.20
C PHE A 30 -0.14 5.27 -12.49
N ALA A 31 -0.89 4.58 -11.63
CA ALA A 31 -0.42 3.40 -10.93
C ALA A 31 -0.02 2.28 -11.91
N ARG A 32 -0.80 2.01 -12.96
CA ARG A 32 -0.46 1.01 -13.98
C ARG A 32 0.81 1.39 -14.75
N VAL A 33 0.88 2.63 -15.25
CA VAL A 33 2.06 3.11 -15.99
C VAL A 33 3.31 3.07 -15.09
N MET A 34 3.20 3.49 -13.84
CA MET A 34 4.30 3.44 -12.87
C MET A 34 4.74 2.00 -12.57
N ALA A 35 3.80 1.06 -12.44
CA ALA A 35 4.10 -0.34 -12.18
C ALA A 35 4.83 -1.01 -13.36
N GLU A 36 4.59 -0.55 -14.58
CA GLU A 36 5.17 -1.10 -15.81
C GLU A 36 6.49 -0.42 -16.21
N HIS A 37 6.52 0.92 -16.13
CA HIS A 37 7.62 1.72 -16.68
C HIS A 37 8.44 2.47 -15.61
N GLY A 38 8.11 2.29 -14.32
CA GLY A 38 8.71 3.01 -13.20
C GLY A 38 8.31 4.49 -13.16
N TYR A 39 8.77 5.19 -12.12
CA TYR A 39 8.43 6.61 -11.95
C TYR A 39 8.94 7.47 -13.11
N ALA A 40 10.16 7.26 -13.58
CA ALA A 40 10.71 8.05 -14.68
C ALA A 40 9.84 7.95 -15.94
N GLY A 41 9.40 6.73 -16.30
CA GLY A 41 8.57 6.47 -17.48
C GLY A 41 7.10 6.88 -17.33
N ALA A 42 6.62 7.10 -16.11
CA ALA A 42 5.24 7.55 -15.84
C ALA A 42 5.06 9.06 -16.14
N THR A 43 5.19 9.44 -17.41
CA THR A 43 4.98 10.82 -17.86
C THR A 43 3.49 11.17 -17.90
N ILE A 44 3.16 12.47 -17.84
CA ILE A 44 1.77 12.94 -17.98
C ILE A 44 1.14 12.45 -19.30
N ALA A 45 1.92 12.44 -20.38
CA ALA A 45 1.45 11.95 -21.67
C ALA A 45 1.14 10.44 -21.63
N ALA A 46 2.01 9.62 -20.99
CA ALA A 46 1.76 8.20 -20.81
C ALA A 46 0.52 7.91 -19.95
N VAL A 47 0.34 8.67 -18.88
CA VAL A 47 -0.86 8.57 -18.01
C VAL A 47 -2.13 8.95 -18.78
N ALA A 48 -2.09 10.02 -19.56
CA ALA A 48 -3.21 10.45 -20.39
C ALA A 48 -3.59 9.38 -21.44
N ALA A 49 -2.59 8.81 -22.11
CA ALA A 49 -2.78 7.72 -23.08
C ALA A 49 -3.42 6.49 -22.42
N GLU A 50 -2.90 6.05 -21.26
CA GLU A 50 -3.43 4.92 -20.49
C GLU A 50 -4.88 5.18 -20.04
N ALA A 51 -5.20 6.40 -19.60
CA ALA A 51 -6.54 6.80 -19.19
C ALA A 51 -7.46 7.11 -20.39
N ARG A 52 -6.96 7.12 -21.63
CA ARG A 52 -7.67 7.49 -22.86
C ARG A 52 -8.28 8.90 -22.79
N VAL A 53 -7.48 9.85 -22.34
CA VAL A 53 -7.89 11.27 -22.22
C VAL A 53 -6.82 12.19 -22.81
N ALA A 54 -7.17 13.47 -23.01
CA ALA A 54 -6.20 14.48 -23.38
C ALA A 54 -5.26 14.83 -22.20
N PRO A 55 -3.96 15.09 -22.41
CA PRO A 55 -3.00 15.45 -21.35
C PRO A 55 -3.46 16.63 -20.49
N GLY A 56 -4.14 17.63 -21.07
CA GLY A 56 -4.69 18.76 -20.33
C GLY A 56 -5.69 18.37 -19.25
N LEU A 57 -6.40 17.24 -19.41
CA LEU A 57 -7.31 16.76 -18.37
C LEU A 57 -6.55 16.24 -17.15
N VAL A 58 -5.37 15.64 -17.33
CA VAL A 58 -4.51 15.22 -16.20
C VAL A 58 -4.09 16.46 -15.40
N HIS A 59 -3.61 17.52 -16.08
CA HIS A 59 -3.22 18.77 -15.44
C HIS A 59 -4.39 19.51 -14.76
N HIS A 60 -5.64 19.29 -15.21
CA HIS A 60 -6.81 19.84 -14.52
C HIS A 60 -7.02 19.19 -13.13
N HIS A 61 -6.58 17.95 -12.93
CA HIS A 61 -6.79 17.19 -11.71
C HIS A 61 -5.55 17.10 -10.81
N PHE A 62 -4.36 17.20 -11.38
CA PHE A 62 -3.08 17.07 -10.68
C PHE A 62 -2.13 18.16 -11.17
N ALA A 63 -1.46 18.83 -10.23
CA ALA A 63 -0.53 19.91 -10.54
C ALA A 63 0.63 19.42 -11.40
N ASP A 64 1.21 18.29 -11.02
CA ASP A 64 2.35 17.68 -11.67
C ASP A 64 2.46 16.18 -11.35
N LYS A 65 3.55 15.55 -11.80
CA LYS A 65 3.83 14.13 -11.54
C LYS A 65 4.15 13.86 -10.06
N ALA A 66 4.67 14.82 -9.33
CA ALA A 66 4.95 14.67 -7.90
C ALA A 66 3.64 14.65 -7.09
N ASP A 67 2.65 15.47 -7.47
CA ASP A 67 1.30 15.43 -6.88
C ASP A 67 0.61 14.08 -7.15
N LEU A 68 0.75 13.51 -8.37
CA LEU A 68 0.28 12.15 -8.66
C LEU A 68 0.93 11.11 -7.75
N LEU A 69 2.25 11.19 -7.56
CA LEU A 69 2.98 10.25 -6.71
C LEU A 69 2.59 10.37 -5.23
N ALA A 70 2.48 11.58 -4.71
CA ALA A 70 2.04 11.84 -3.34
C ALA A 70 0.60 11.36 -3.11
N THR A 71 -0.29 11.58 -4.09
CA THR A 71 -1.67 11.10 -4.05
C THR A 71 -1.72 9.57 -4.10
N LEU A 72 -0.89 8.93 -4.95
CA LEU A 72 -0.78 7.47 -5.03
C LEU A 72 -0.32 6.87 -3.69
N LEU A 73 0.69 7.45 -3.05
CA LEU A 73 1.12 7.04 -1.72
C LEU A 73 -0.03 7.11 -0.73
N GLY A 74 -0.77 8.22 -0.70
CA GLY A 74 -1.94 8.39 0.16
C GLY A 74 -3.01 7.31 -0.07
N ASP A 75 -3.30 6.97 -1.31
CA ASP A 75 -4.27 5.93 -1.67
C ASP A 75 -3.80 4.52 -1.27
N LEU A 76 -2.53 4.18 -1.55
CA LEU A 76 -1.94 2.92 -1.12
C LEU A 76 -2.01 2.75 0.41
N LEU A 77 -1.70 3.80 1.17
CA LEU A 77 -1.81 3.81 2.62
C LEU A 77 -3.25 3.65 3.10
N ALA A 78 -4.19 4.36 2.49
CA ALA A 78 -5.61 4.26 2.84
C ALA A 78 -6.13 2.84 2.58
N ARG A 79 -5.76 2.21 1.47
CA ARG A 79 -6.11 0.81 1.16
C ARG A 79 -5.49 -0.16 2.17
N PHE A 80 -4.22 0.03 2.51
CA PHE A 80 -3.54 -0.77 3.53
C PHE A 80 -4.26 -0.67 4.87
N ARG A 81 -4.55 0.54 5.35
CA ARG A 81 -5.25 0.77 6.62
C ARG A 81 -6.65 0.17 6.64
N ARG A 82 -7.42 0.31 5.55
CA ARG A 82 -8.75 -0.33 5.45
C ARG A 82 -8.67 -1.85 5.58
N ARG A 83 -7.69 -2.50 4.92
CA ARG A 83 -7.46 -3.95 5.09
C ARG A 83 -7.14 -4.31 6.53
N MET A 84 -6.33 -3.51 7.20
CA MET A 84 -5.96 -3.74 8.60
C MET A 84 -7.14 -3.59 9.55
N HIS A 85 -8.03 -2.61 9.32
CA HIS A 85 -9.24 -2.42 10.13
C HIS A 85 -10.27 -3.55 9.95
N ALA A 86 -10.36 -4.12 8.76
CA ALA A 86 -11.31 -5.21 8.49
C ALA A 86 -10.96 -6.53 9.23
N ILE A 87 -9.82 -6.62 9.91
CA ILE A 87 -9.30 -7.86 10.52
C ILE A 87 -9.24 -7.77 12.06
N GLU A 88 -9.93 -6.83 12.66
CA GLU A 88 -9.85 -6.55 14.12
C GLU A 88 -10.41 -7.64 15.06
N ALA A 89 -10.85 -8.81 14.58
CA ALA A 89 -11.60 -9.80 15.37
C ALA A 89 -10.86 -11.13 15.64
N GLY A 90 -9.53 -11.17 15.77
CA GLY A 90 -8.78 -12.40 16.03
C GLY A 90 -8.22 -12.50 17.45
N ALA A 91 -7.93 -13.73 17.91
CA ALA A 91 -7.35 -14.01 19.24
C ALA A 91 -5.93 -13.42 19.41
N ASP A 92 -5.18 -13.19 18.34
CA ASP A 92 -3.89 -12.49 18.33
C ASP A 92 -3.93 -11.31 17.35
N PRO A 93 -4.09 -10.06 17.86
CA PRO A 93 -4.19 -8.87 17.01
C PRO A 93 -2.92 -8.58 16.19
N VAL A 94 -1.73 -9.02 16.64
CA VAL A 94 -0.47 -8.83 15.91
C VAL A 94 -0.34 -9.85 14.79
N ALA A 95 -0.64 -11.12 15.06
CA ALA A 95 -0.64 -12.16 14.04
C ALA A 95 -1.67 -11.88 12.95
N ALA A 96 -2.88 -11.47 13.33
CA ALA A 96 -3.92 -11.08 12.39
C ALA A 96 -3.50 -9.89 11.51
N TYR A 97 -2.90 -8.86 12.12
CA TYR A 97 -2.33 -7.72 11.41
C TYR A 97 -1.25 -8.16 10.42
N GLY A 98 -0.31 -8.99 10.88
CA GLY A 98 0.79 -9.47 10.05
C GLY A 98 0.29 -10.33 8.88
N ALA A 99 -0.60 -11.28 9.13
CA ALA A 99 -1.17 -12.13 8.09
C ALA A 99 -1.86 -11.31 7.00
N ALA A 100 -2.61 -10.28 7.39
CA ALA A 100 -3.26 -9.37 6.46
C ALA A 100 -2.28 -8.49 5.69
N ALA A 101 -1.24 -8.02 6.36
CA ALA A 101 -0.23 -7.16 5.74
C ALA A 101 0.57 -7.89 4.65
N VAL A 102 0.86 -9.18 4.85
CA VAL A 102 1.60 -10.01 3.89
C VAL A 102 0.70 -10.86 2.99
N ARG A 103 -0.63 -10.73 3.12
CA ARG A 103 -1.59 -11.42 2.28
C ARG A 103 -1.50 -10.89 0.86
N LEU A 104 -0.58 -11.49 0.13
CA LEU A 104 -0.47 -11.38 -1.31
C LEU A 104 -1.35 -12.50 -1.86
N ASP A 105 -2.65 -12.23 -2.01
CA ASP A 105 -3.53 -13.16 -2.72
C ASP A 105 -2.93 -13.43 -4.10
N ALA A 106 -3.13 -14.61 -4.66
CA ALA A 106 -2.55 -15.00 -5.96
C ALA A 106 -3.00 -14.06 -7.11
N ASP A 107 -4.12 -13.36 -6.91
CA ASP A 107 -4.62 -12.24 -7.70
C ASP A 107 -4.29 -10.88 -7.04
N ALA A 108 -3.42 -10.89 -6.01
CA ALA A 108 -3.00 -9.69 -5.36
C ALA A 108 -2.49 -8.73 -6.42
N ASP A 109 -2.99 -7.56 -6.33
CA ASP A 109 -2.70 -6.39 -7.10
C ASP A 109 -1.17 -6.20 -7.23
N THR A 110 -0.59 -6.95 -8.19
CA THR A 110 0.85 -6.85 -8.51
C THR A 110 1.21 -5.42 -8.89
N VAL A 111 0.23 -4.64 -9.36
CA VAL A 111 0.35 -3.21 -9.60
C VAL A 111 0.60 -2.48 -8.28
N ALA A 112 -0.17 -2.76 -7.23
CA ALA A 112 0.03 -2.13 -5.92
C ALA A 112 1.40 -2.48 -5.33
N ALA A 113 1.84 -3.75 -5.40
CA ALA A 113 3.15 -4.16 -4.92
C ALA A 113 4.30 -3.44 -5.67
N ARG A 114 4.22 -3.37 -7.00
CA ARG A 114 5.19 -2.63 -7.83
C ARG A 114 5.16 -1.13 -7.55
N CYS A 115 3.97 -0.55 -7.34
CA CYS A 115 3.83 0.85 -6.94
C CYS A 115 4.49 1.11 -5.60
N TRP A 116 4.32 0.23 -4.59
CA TRP A 116 5.02 0.36 -3.32
C TRP A 116 6.53 0.40 -3.49
N VAL A 117 7.10 -0.54 -4.27
CA VAL A 117 8.54 -0.55 -4.57
C VAL A 117 8.96 0.75 -5.24
N GLY A 118 8.22 1.22 -6.24
CA GLY A 118 8.51 2.46 -6.95
C GLY A 118 8.42 3.70 -6.05
N VAL A 119 7.41 3.79 -5.20
CA VAL A 119 7.25 4.88 -4.21
C VAL A 119 8.42 4.90 -3.23
N LEU A 120 8.79 3.74 -2.67
CA LEU A 120 9.90 3.63 -1.72
C LEU A 120 11.24 4.00 -2.37
N ALA A 121 11.48 3.56 -3.61
CA ALA A 121 12.68 3.92 -4.36
C ALA A 121 12.78 5.42 -4.64
N GLU A 122 11.67 6.08 -4.97
CA GLU A 122 11.65 7.52 -5.22
C GLU A 122 11.71 8.33 -3.93
N ALA A 123 11.13 7.83 -2.84
CA ALA A 123 11.16 8.50 -1.53
C ALA A 123 12.60 8.74 -1.02
N VAL A 124 13.56 7.91 -1.40
CA VAL A 124 14.98 8.13 -1.03
C VAL A 124 15.57 9.38 -1.68
N ARG A 125 14.99 9.83 -2.81
CA ARG A 125 15.49 10.95 -3.61
C ARG A 125 14.70 12.24 -3.41
N GLU A 126 13.43 12.12 -3.05
CA GLU A 126 12.51 13.26 -2.92
C GLU A 126 12.26 13.57 -1.43
N PRO A 127 12.79 14.71 -0.89
CA PRO A 127 12.72 15.00 0.55
C PRO A 127 11.30 15.04 1.13
N SER A 128 10.33 15.55 0.37
CA SER A 128 8.93 15.64 0.82
C SER A 128 8.31 14.25 0.95
N LEU A 129 8.57 13.37 0.00
CA LEU A 129 8.12 11.98 -0.02
C LEU A 129 8.85 11.16 1.05
N PHE A 130 10.16 11.39 1.23
CA PHE A 130 10.94 10.78 2.31
C PHE A 130 10.34 11.08 3.69
N ALA A 131 9.99 12.34 3.95
CA ALA A 131 9.35 12.72 5.21
C ALA A 131 7.99 12.05 5.42
N GLN A 132 7.22 11.83 4.35
CA GLN A 132 5.94 11.12 4.42
C GLN A 132 6.13 9.64 4.73
N VAL A 133 7.05 8.97 4.02
CA VAL A 133 7.36 7.53 4.25
C VAL A 133 7.93 7.33 5.66
N ARG A 134 8.80 8.22 6.14
CA ARG A 134 9.32 8.16 7.51
C ARG A 134 8.21 8.23 8.55
N ARG A 135 7.30 9.19 8.43
CA ARG A 135 6.13 9.28 9.34
C ARG A 135 5.25 8.04 9.30
N LEU A 136 5.13 7.42 8.11
CA LEU A 136 4.42 6.15 7.99
C LEU A 136 5.13 5.06 8.79
N VAL A 137 6.43 4.88 8.62
CA VAL A 137 7.22 3.87 9.34
C VAL A 137 7.04 4.03 10.85
N ASP A 138 7.17 5.26 11.37
CA ASP A 138 6.98 5.57 12.79
C ASP A 138 5.55 5.22 13.25
N SER A 139 4.55 5.58 12.45
CA SER A 139 3.13 5.29 12.74
C SER A 139 2.82 3.79 12.76
N GLU A 140 3.38 3.02 11.81
CA GLU A 140 3.13 1.57 11.75
C GLU A 140 3.84 0.81 12.86
N ILE A 141 5.04 1.23 13.27
CA ILE A 141 5.72 0.71 14.46
C ILE A 141 4.82 0.91 15.70
N ASP A 142 4.25 2.09 15.88
CA ASP A 142 3.35 2.36 17.00
C ASP A 142 2.04 1.55 16.91
N VAL A 143 1.50 1.32 15.72
CA VAL A 143 0.33 0.43 15.53
C VAL A 143 0.65 -0.99 15.99
N ILE A 144 1.78 -1.56 15.58
CA ILE A 144 2.19 -2.92 15.96
C ILE A 144 2.39 -3.01 17.48
N ARG A 145 3.03 -2.02 18.10
CA ARG A 145 3.21 -1.95 19.56
C ARG A 145 1.88 -1.93 20.31
N ARG A 146 0.94 -1.09 19.88
CA ARG A 146 -0.42 -1.04 20.49
C ARG A 146 -1.15 -2.37 20.34
N ARG A 147 -1.08 -3.02 19.18
CA ARG A 147 -1.72 -4.33 18.93
C ARG A 147 -1.13 -5.44 19.78
N SER A 148 0.15 -5.37 20.12
CA SER A 148 0.79 -6.29 21.07
C SER A 148 0.50 -5.93 22.54
N SER A 149 -0.38 -4.96 22.84
CA SER A 149 -0.57 -4.38 24.18
C SER A 149 0.76 -3.91 24.80
N TYR A 150 1.61 -3.32 23.97
CA TYR A 150 2.95 -2.82 24.30
C TYR A 150 3.94 -3.89 24.83
N ARG A 151 3.66 -5.17 24.59
CA ARG A 151 4.64 -6.27 24.87
C ARG A 151 5.84 -6.20 23.94
N PHE A 152 5.68 -5.67 22.73
CA PHE A 152 6.77 -5.48 21.79
C PHE A 152 7.45 -4.11 22.04
N SER A 153 8.78 -4.16 22.07
CA SER A 153 9.61 -2.96 22.00
C SER A 153 9.49 -2.30 20.63
N SER A 154 10.02 -1.09 20.47
CA SER A 154 10.11 -0.46 19.14
C SER A 154 11.00 -1.26 18.17
N GLN A 155 12.02 -1.98 18.68
CA GLN A 155 12.87 -2.84 17.88
C GLN A 155 12.12 -4.08 17.38
N ASP A 156 11.33 -4.74 18.24
CA ASP A 156 10.51 -5.89 17.86
C ASP A 156 9.46 -5.51 16.81
N ALA A 157 8.76 -4.41 17.04
CA ALA A 157 7.78 -3.87 16.09
C ALA A 157 8.44 -3.48 14.76
N GLY A 158 9.63 -2.89 14.82
CA GLY A 158 10.46 -2.59 13.65
C GLY A 158 10.85 -3.85 12.87
N ALA A 159 11.20 -4.94 13.54
CA ALA A 159 11.51 -6.21 12.89
C ALA A 159 10.29 -6.80 12.18
N VAL A 160 9.11 -6.76 12.80
CA VAL A 160 7.84 -7.17 12.18
C VAL A 160 7.55 -6.32 10.93
N LEU A 161 7.66 -5.00 11.04
CA LEU A 161 7.43 -4.10 9.91
C LEU A 161 8.43 -4.32 8.78
N ALA A 162 9.71 -4.51 9.09
CA ALA A 162 10.76 -4.80 8.11
C ALA A 162 10.47 -6.11 7.35
N PHE A 163 9.98 -7.15 8.05
CA PHE A 163 9.55 -8.38 7.40
C PHE A 163 8.36 -8.13 6.43
N ILE A 164 7.36 -7.37 6.86
CA ILE A 164 6.18 -7.03 6.04
C ILE A 164 6.62 -6.29 4.76
N ILE A 165 7.46 -5.26 4.91
CA ILE A 165 7.98 -4.50 3.76
C ILE A 165 8.80 -5.41 2.84
N GLY A 166 9.67 -6.24 3.39
CA GLY A 166 10.44 -7.22 2.62
C GLY A 166 9.55 -8.19 1.85
N ALA A 167 8.50 -8.71 2.46
CA ALA A 167 7.52 -9.58 1.81
C ALA A 167 6.78 -8.85 0.68
N LEU A 168 6.39 -7.58 0.85
CA LEU A 168 5.78 -6.77 -0.20
C LEU A 168 6.74 -6.56 -1.39
N VAL A 169 8.02 -6.26 -1.11
CA VAL A 169 9.04 -6.11 -2.15
C VAL A 169 9.24 -7.42 -2.90
N LEU A 170 9.42 -8.54 -2.20
CA LEU A 170 9.56 -9.86 -2.83
C LEU A 170 8.30 -10.26 -3.61
N GLY A 171 7.12 -9.90 -3.11
CA GLY A 171 5.85 -10.12 -3.79
C GLY A 171 5.73 -9.40 -5.13
N ALA A 172 6.38 -8.25 -5.29
CA ALA A 172 6.43 -7.54 -6.56
C ALA A 172 7.20 -8.31 -7.66
N PHE A 173 8.17 -9.15 -7.26
CA PHE A 173 9.00 -9.94 -8.17
C PHE A 173 8.57 -11.41 -8.29
N ALA A 174 8.11 -12.00 -7.19
CA ALA A 174 7.79 -13.42 -7.10
C ALA A 174 6.53 -13.68 -6.24
N PRO A 175 5.34 -13.21 -6.69
CA PRO A 175 4.13 -13.21 -5.86
C PRO A 175 3.74 -14.60 -5.36
N ARG A 176 3.74 -15.61 -6.24
CA ARG A 176 3.37 -16.99 -5.85
C ARG A 176 4.31 -17.61 -4.82
N LYS A 177 5.63 -17.35 -4.95
CA LYS A 177 6.63 -17.84 -3.98
C LYS A 177 6.45 -17.13 -2.64
N THR A 178 6.28 -15.81 -2.67
CA THR A 178 6.13 -14.99 -1.46
C THR A 178 4.85 -15.35 -0.71
N ALA A 179 3.73 -15.52 -1.40
CA ALA A 179 2.46 -15.97 -0.80
C ALA A 179 2.60 -17.31 -0.07
N GLY A 180 3.43 -18.23 -0.59
CA GLY A 180 3.63 -19.54 0.02
C GLY A 180 4.38 -19.52 1.35
N PHE A 181 5.20 -18.50 1.64
CA PHE A 181 6.00 -18.50 2.88
C PHE A 181 5.74 -17.28 3.79
N ALA A 182 5.25 -16.16 3.27
CA ALA A 182 5.27 -14.89 4.01
C ALA A 182 4.43 -14.93 5.28
N ALA A 183 3.19 -15.41 5.22
CA ALA A 183 2.32 -15.47 6.40
C ALA A 183 2.85 -16.48 7.45
N PRO A 184 3.18 -17.75 7.11
CA PRO A 184 3.73 -18.68 8.10
C PRO A 184 5.05 -18.24 8.73
N ALA A 185 5.93 -17.57 7.95
CA ALA A 185 7.21 -17.08 8.48
C ALA A 185 7.00 -15.89 9.42
N LEU A 186 6.06 -15.01 9.10
CA LEU A 186 5.72 -13.88 9.97
C LEU A 186 5.09 -14.34 11.28
N GLU A 187 4.18 -15.32 11.25
CA GLU A 187 3.62 -15.92 12.46
C GLU A 187 4.70 -16.48 13.38
N LYS A 188 5.69 -17.22 12.83
CA LYS A 188 6.83 -17.71 13.59
C LYS A 188 7.67 -16.58 14.19
N LEU A 189 7.91 -15.51 13.44
CA LEU A 189 8.63 -14.33 13.93
C LEU A 189 7.89 -13.70 15.12
N ILE A 190 6.60 -13.46 14.98
CA ILE A 190 5.75 -12.87 16.02
C ILE A 190 5.75 -13.76 17.28
N ALA A 191 5.57 -15.06 17.12
CA ALA A 191 5.61 -16.01 18.24
C ALA A 191 6.97 -16.01 18.96
N ALA A 192 8.07 -15.98 18.22
CA ALA A 192 9.41 -15.93 18.79
C ALA A 192 9.68 -14.63 19.56
N LEU A 193 9.18 -13.48 19.06
CA LEU A 193 9.29 -12.20 19.75
C LEU A 193 8.42 -12.15 21.02
N ALA A 194 7.23 -12.74 20.97
CA ALA A 194 6.30 -12.79 22.11
C ALA A 194 6.78 -13.74 23.24
N ALA A 195 7.63 -14.72 22.93
CA ALA A 195 8.17 -15.68 23.89
C ALA A 195 9.41 -15.15 24.64
N ARG A 196 9.92 -13.97 24.30
CA ARG A 196 11.03 -13.34 25.03
C ARG A 196 10.57 -12.87 26.41
N PRO A 197 11.36 -13.12 27.47
CA PRO A 197 11.06 -12.68 28.83
C PRO A 197 11.05 -11.16 28.96
#